data_528e7be0c9ab6ced68a7a36edb7d92af
#
_entry.id   528e7be0c9ab6ced68a7a36edb7d92af
#
_cell.length_a   1.000
_cell.length_b   1.000
_cell.length_c   1.000
_cell.angle_alpha   90.00
_cell.angle_beta   90.00
_cell.angle_gamma   90.00
#
_symmetry.space_group_name_H-M   'P 1'
#
loop_
_entity.id
_entity.type
_entity.pdbx_description
1 polymer ?
#
loop_
_entity_poly.entity_id
_entity_poly.type
_entity_poly.pdbx_seq_one_letter_code
_entity_poly.pdbx_strand_id
1 'polypeptide(L)'
;MKAFLILEDGTVFTGTSIGSTKDMISEIVFNTSMTGYLEVLTDPSYAGQAVVMTYPLIGNYGITPDMESRKAWPDGYIVRELSRMPSNFRCEGTIQDFLKEQDIPGIAGIDTRALTKILREKGTMNGMITTNENYNLDEILPKLKAYTVGDVVSKVTCDEKYVLEGNGPKVALMDFGAKKNIAKSLNERGCEVTVYPAGTKAEEIIASEPDGIMLSNGPGDPETCVSIIEEIKKLYNTDIPIFAICLGHQLMALANGAKTYKLKYGHRGGNHPVKDLTNNRVYISSQNHGYAVDGTSIDPKVAKEAFINVNDGTNEGLAYEGKNIFTVQFHPEACPGPRDSGYLFDRFMQMMEEDHNA
;
A
#
# COMPACT_ATOMS: atom_id res chain seq x y z
N MET A 1 -27.44 -14.00 4.59
CA MET A 1 -26.90 -14.70 5.77
C MET A 1 -26.37 -13.63 6.72
N LYS A 2 -26.58 -13.79 8.03
CA LYS A 2 -25.94 -12.90 9.01
C LYS A 2 -24.44 -13.06 9.02
N ALA A 3 -23.74 -12.00 9.33
CA ALA A 3 -22.31 -12.00 9.59
C ALA A 3 -22.01 -11.11 10.80
N PHE A 4 -20.90 -11.39 11.46
CA PHE A 4 -20.44 -10.69 12.65
C PHE A 4 -19.00 -10.23 12.44
N LEU A 5 -18.73 -8.97 12.78
CA LEU A 5 -17.38 -8.45 12.94
C LEU A 5 -17.13 -8.35 14.44
N ILE A 6 -16.19 -9.13 14.93
CA ILE A 6 -15.77 -9.19 16.33
C ILE A 6 -14.39 -8.55 16.45
N LEU A 7 -14.26 -7.48 17.25
CA LEU A 7 -12.98 -6.82 17.50
C LEU A 7 -12.29 -7.39 18.73
N GLU A 8 -10.99 -7.24 18.82
CA GLU A 8 -10.17 -7.76 19.94
C GLU A 8 -10.52 -7.15 21.33
N ASP A 9 -11.20 -6.01 21.33
CA ASP A 9 -11.72 -5.37 22.55
C ASP A 9 -13.09 -5.91 23.00
N GLY A 10 -13.63 -6.90 22.28
CA GLY A 10 -14.93 -7.52 22.52
C GLY A 10 -16.11 -6.81 21.87
N THR A 11 -15.90 -5.71 21.15
CA THR A 11 -16.97 -5.04 20.40
C THR A 11 -17.44 -5.92 19.24
N VAL A 12 -18.76 -6.07 19.08
CA VAL A 12 -19.36 -6.87 18.02
C VAL A 12 -20.28 -6.01 17.17
N PHE A 13 -20.09 -6.05 15.85
CA PHE A 13 -21.01 -5.49 14.86
C PHE A 13 -21.73 -6.63 14.14
N THR A 14 -23.05 -6.51 14.02
CA THR A 14 -23.89 -7.49 13.28
C THR A 14 -24.31 -6.88 11.95
N GLY A 15 -24.12 -7.64 10.88
CA GLY A 15 -24.48 -7.25 9.52
C GLY A 15 -24.89 -8.43 8.65
N THR A 16 -24.70 -8.26 7.35
CA THR A 16 -25.00 -9.26 6.33
C THR A 16 -23.75 -9.64 5.59
N SER A 17 -23.51 -10.94 5.39
CA SER A 17 -22.41 -11.46 4.58
C SER A 17 -22.59 -11.07 3.10
N ILE A 18 -21.53 -10.53 2.50
CA ILE A 18 -21.47 -10.09 1.09
C ILE A 18 -20.37 -10.78 0.27
N GLY A 19 -19.60 -11.65 0.86
CA GLY A 19 -18.49 -12.36 0.21
C GLY A 19 -18.50 -13.85 0.53
N SER A 20 -17.29 -14.40 0.70
CA SER A 20 -17.09 -15.77 1.19
C SER A 20 -17.67 -15.93 2.60
N THR A 21 -18.01 -17.15 2.96
CA THR A 21 -18.55 -17.48 4.30
C THR A 21 -17.49 -18.04 5.26
N LYS A 22 -16.23 -18.08 4.83
CA LYS A 22 -15.12 -18.53 5.69
C LYS A 22 -14.89 -17.55 6.84
N ASP A 23 -14.43 -18.06 7.95
CA ASP A 23 -13.94 -17.25 9.04
C ASP A 23 -12.59 -16.60 8.66
N MET A 24 -12.41 -15.34 9.05
CA MET A 24 -11.19 -14.58 8.79
C MET A 24 -10.76 -13.83 10.05
N ILE A 25 -9.48 -13.88 10.40
CA ILE A 25 -8.86 -13.02 11.40
C ILE A 25 -7.81 -12.16 10.71
N SER A 26 -7.86 -10.84 10.96
CA SER A 26 -6.92 -9.89 10.36
C SER A 26 -6.88 -8.57 11.14
N GLU A 27 -5.90 -7.72 10.84
CA GLU A 27 -5.89 -6.33 11.30
C GLU A 27 -7.00 -5.53 10.60
N ILE A 28 -7.85 -4.86 11.38
CA ILE A 28 -8.94 -4.03 10.85
C ILE A 28 -8.44 -2.61 10.64
N VAL A 29 -8.46 -2.17 9.39
CA VAL A 29 -8.06 -0.82 8.97
C VAL A 29 -9.18 -0.12 8.24
N PHE A 30 -9.12 1.21 8.09
CA PHE A 30 -10.15 1.96 7.36
C PHE A 30 -9.55 2.84 6.27
N ASN A 31 -10.27 2.99 5.17
CA ASN A 31 -9.95 3.88 4.07
C ASN A 31 -11.03 4.95 3.92
N THR A 32 -10.63 6.21 3.75
CA THR A 32 -11.52 7.37 3.69
C THR A 32 -11.86 7.84 2.28
N SER A 33 -11.39 7.15 1.24
CA SER A 33 -11.68 7.47 -0.15
C SER A 33 -13.16 7.31 -0.46
N MET A 34 -13.71 8.26 -1.22
CA MET A 34 -15.11 8.21 -1.67
C MET A 34 -15.31 7.33 -2.91
N THR A 35 -14.24 7.11 -3.66
CA THR A 35 -14.18 6.33 -4.91
C THR A 35 -12.96 5.44 -4.91
N GLY A 36 -12.79 4.59 -5.92
CA GLY A 36 -11.59 3.76 -6.04
C GLY A 36 -11.62 2.50 -5.18
N TYR A 37 -12.80 1.99 -4.87
CA TYR A 37 -12.94 0.80 -4.05
C TYR A 37 -12.36 -0.46 -4.71
N LEU A 38 -12.33 -0.51 -6.04
CA LEU A 38 -11.72 -1.63 -6.78
C LEU A 38 -10.20 -1.58 -6.69
N GLU A 39 -9.63 -0.39 -6.83
CA GLU A 39 -8.21 -0.15 -6.65
C GLU A 39 -7.78 -0.49 -5.21
N VAL A 40 -8.58 -0.14 -4.19
CA VAL A 40 -8.35 -0.56 -2.80
C VAL A 40 -8.40 -2.09 -2.67
N LEU A 41 -9.39 -2.76 -3.29
CA LEU A 41 -9.50 -4.22 -3.25
C LEU A 41 -8.32 -4.93 -3.94
N THR A 42 -7.72 -4.31 -4.94
CA THR A 42 -6.65 -4.91 -5.74
C THR A 42 -5.25 -4.38 -5.43
N ASP A 43 -5.12 -3.50 -4.41
CA ASP A 43 -3.82 -3.00 -3.92
C ASP A 43 -3.16 -4.05 -3.00
N PRO A 44 -1.99 -4.60 -3.40
CA PRO A 44 -1.28 -5.59 -2.60
C PRO A 44 -0.90 -5.12 -1.20
N SER A 45 -0.81 -3.80 -0.97
CA SER A 45 -0.50 -3.22 0.35
C SER A 45 -1.56 -3.53 1.42
N TYR A 46 -2.75 -4.02 1.03
CA TYR A 46 -3.76 -4.48 1.99
C TYR A 46 -3.68 -5.97 2.34
N ALA A 47 -2.69 -6.72 1.85
CA ALA A 47 -2.48 -8.10 2.27
C ALA A 47 -2.24 -8.19 3.79
N GLY A 48 -2.96 -9.07 4.47
CA GLY A 48 -2.95 -9.18 5.93
C GLY A 48 -3.85 -8.18 6.66
N GLN A 49 -4.73 -7.45 5.94
CA GLN A 49 -5.64 -6.47 6.51
C GLN A 49 -7.07 -6.67 6.01
N ALA A 50 -8.06 -6.39 6.87
CA ALA A 50 -9.46 -6.26 6.47
C ALA A 50 -9.83 -4.77 6.42
N VAL A 51 -10.38 -4.34 5.28
CA VAL A 51 -10.56 -2.92 4.98
C VAL A 51 -12.00 -2.46 5.21
N VAL A 52 -12.15 -1.42 6.03
CA VAL A 52 -13.40 -0.69 6.21
C VAL A 52 -13.45 0.47 5.23
N MET A 53 -14.40 0.48 4.32
CA MET A 53 -14.69 1.65 3.51
C MET A 53 -15.60 2.59 4.29
N THR A 54 -15.12 3.82 4.55
CA THR A 54 -15.90 4.78 5.35
C THR A 54 -16.98 5.48 4.55
N TYR A 55 -16.86 5.51 3.22
CA TYR A 55 -17.89 6.04 2.34
C TYR A 55 -19.17 5.18 2.43
N PRO A 56 -20.35 5.78 2.57
CA PRO A 56 -21.56 5.03 2.93
C PRO A 56 -22.03 4.01 1.90
N LEU A 57 -21.89 4.30 0.60
CA LEU A 57 -22.34 3.45 -0.50
C LEU A 57 -21.15 2.99 -1.33
N ILE A 58 -20.92 1.68 -1.40
CA ILE A 58 -19.85 1.05 -2.17
C ILE A 58 -20.45 0.16 -3.27
N GLY A 59 -19.75 0.00 -4.39
CA GLY A 59 -20.16 -0.89 -5.48
C GLY A 59 -21.03 -0.24 -6.55
N ASN A 60 -21.21 1.06 -6.52
CA ASN A 60 -22.09 1.78 -7.44
C ASN A 60 -21.68 1.73 -8.93
N TYR A 61 -20.40 1.53 -9.24
CA TYR A 61 -19.92 1.33 -10.63
C TYR A 61 -19.50 -0.11 -10.93
N GLY A 62 -19.64 -1.03 -9.97
CA GLY A 62 -19.31 -2.45 -10.14
C GLY A 62 -17.82 -2.72 -10.23
N ILE A 63 -17.47 -3.85 -10.83
CA ILE A 63 -16.12 -4.24 -11.17
C ILE A 63 -15.80 -3.73 -12.57
N THR A 64 -14.63 -3.11 -12.74
CA THR A 64 -14.13 -2.54 -14.00
C THR A 64 -12.72 -3.06 -14.28
N PRO A 65 -12.14 -2.88 -15.48
CA PRO A 65 -10.76 -3.28 -15.77
C PRO A 65 -9.67 -2.54 -14.99
N ASP A 66 -10.04 -1.56 -14.13
CA ASP A 66 -9.10 -0.67 -13.42
C ASP A 66 -8.50 -1.33 -12.17
N MET A 67 -7.95 -2.53 -12.31
CA MET A 67 -7.30 -3.25 -11.23
C MET A 67 -5.83 -2.87 -11.09
N GLU A 68 -5.37 -2.68 -9.84
CA GLU A 68 -3.97 -2.39 -9.51
C GLU A 68 -3.08 -3.64 -9.48
N SER A 69 -3.68 -4.83 -9.47
CA SER A 69 -2.97 -6.10 -9.54
C SER A 69 -3.86 -7.23 -10.04
N ARG A 70 -3.34 -8.46 -10.07
CA ARG A 70 -3.99 -9.67 -10.64
C ARG A 70 -5.22 -10.17 -9.86
N LYS A 71 -5.40 -9.78 -8.59
CA LYS A 71 -6.47 -10.28 -7.71
C LYS A 71 -6.79 -9.29 -6.59
N ALA A 72 -7.77 -9.62 -5.77
CA ALA A 72 -7.98 -8.91 -4.51
C ALA A 72 -7.02 -9.42 -3.42
N TRP A 73 -6.59 -8.52 -2.55
CA TRP A 73 -5.59 -8.79 -1.52
C TRP A 73 -6.08 -8.64 -0.07
N PRO A 74 -7.04 -7.75 0.25
CA PRO A 74 -7.55 -7.68 1.63
C PRO A 74 -8.08 -9.02 2.10
N ASP A 75 -7.81 -9.36 3.35
CA ASP A 75 -8.34 -10.58 3.97
C ASP A 75 -9.85 -10.50 4.21
N GLY A 76 -10.40 -9.28 4.30
CA GLY A 76 -11.83 -9.04 4.49
C GLY A 76 -12.27 -7.66 4.03
N TYR A 77 -13.55 -7.50 3.76
CA TYR A 77 -14.11 -6.26 3.25
C TYR A 77 -15.35 -5.82 4.02
N ILE A 78 -15.35 -4.57 4.50
CA ILE A 78 -16.32 -4.08 5.47
C ILE A 78 -16.94 -2.79 4.95
N VAL A 79 -18.27 -2.79 4.75
CA VAL A 79 -19.00 -1.64 4.19
C VAL A 79 -20.28 -1.35 4.96
N ARG A 80 -20.74 -0.10 4.89
CA ARG A 80 -22.06 0.26 5.43
C ARG A 80 -23.16 -0.25 4.51
N GLU A 81 -23.10 0.10 3.24
CA GLU A 81 -24.08 -0.31 2.23
C GLU A 81 -23.39 -0.71 0.94
N LEU A 82 -23.83 -1.83 0.38
CA LEU A 82 -23.41 -2.31 -0.93
C LEU A 82 -24.49 -1.98 -1.96
N SER A 83 -24.08 -1.38 -3.08
CA SER A 83 -24.98 -1.10 -4.20
C SER A 83 -25.61 -2.39 -4.73
N ARG A 84 -26.92 -2.41 -4.82
CA ARG A 84 -27.66 -3.58 -5.33
C ARG A 84 -27.52 -3.75 -6.83
N MET A 85 -27.36 -2.65 -7.54
CA MET A 85 -27.25 -2.65 -9.00
C MET A 85 -26.19 -1.60 -9.41
N PRO A 86 -25.01 -2.05 -9.83
CA PRO A 86 -24.00 -1.15 -10.35
C PRO A 86 -24.51 -0.49 -11.66
N SER A 87 -24.14 0.78 -11.86
CA SER A 87 -24.51 1.56 -13.02
C SER A 87 -23.29 2.26 -13.62
N ASN A 88 -22.58 1.55 -14.51
CA ASN A 88 -21.43 2.06 -15.24
C ASN A 88 -21.31 1.28 -16.55
N PHE A 89 -21.00 1.95 -17.66
CA PHE A 89 -20.85 1.31 -18.97
C PHE A 89 -19.66 0.34 -19.05
N ARG A 90 -18.70 0.43 -18.12
CA ARG A 90 -17.53 -0.47 -18.01
C ARG A 90 -17.74 -1.57 -16.97
N CYS A 91 -18.94 -1.69 -16.40
CA CYS A 91 -19.22 -2.68 -15.35
C CYS A 91 -19.20 -4.10 -15.93
N GLU A 92 -18.33 -4.96 -15.39
CA GLU A 92 -18.18 -6.38 -15.75
C GLU A 92 -18.80 -7.32 -14.71
N GLY A 93 -19.13 -6.82 -13.51
CA GLY A 93 -19.70 -7.63 -12.43
C GLY A 93 -19.98 -6.84 -11.17
N THR A 94 -20.48 -7.54 -10.15
CA THR A 94 -20.74 -6.94 -8.82
C THR A 94 -19.56 -7.18 -7.88
N ILE A 95 -19.38 -6.30 -6.89
CA ILE A 95 -18.40 -6.53 -5.81
C ILE A 95 -18.70 -7.83 -5.06
N GLN A 96 -19.98 -8.13 -4.83
CA GLN A 96 -20.38 -9.32 -4.08
C GLN A 96 -19.94 -10.60 -4.79
N ASP A 97 -20.07 -10.67 -6.10
CA ASP A 97 -19.64 -11.83 -6.89
C ASP A 97 -18.11 -11.89 -6.91
N PHE A 98 -17.45 -10.76 -7.13
CA PHE A 98 -15.99 -10.66 -7.10
C PHE A 98 -15.40 -11.13 -5.75
N LEU A 99 -15.94 -10.68 -4.61
CA LEU A 99 -15.48 -11.14 -3.29
C LEU A 99 -15.67 -12.65 -3.10
N LYS A 100 -16.77 -13.22 -3.61
CA LYS A 100 -17.00 -14.68 -3.57
C LYS A 100 -16.02 -15.45 -4.44
N GLU A 101 -15.78 -14.98 -5.66
CA GLU A 101 -14.81 -15.58 -6.59
C GLU A 101 -13.38 -15.56 -6.05
N GLN A 102 -13.02 -14.47 -5.34
CA GLN A 102 -11.72 -14.29 -4.69
C GLN A 102 -11.63 -14.94 -3.30
N ASP A 103 -12.71 -15.62 -2.85
CA ASP A 103 -12.82 -16.23 -1.51
C ASP A 103 -12.53 -15.25 -0.35
N ILE A 104 -13.01 -14.01 -0.48
CA ILE A 104 -12.84 -12.96 0.55
C ILE A 104 -14.14 -12.79 1.33
N PRO A 105 -14.14 -12.96 2.67
CA PRO A 105 -15.29 -12.65 3.50
C PRO A 105 -15.54 -11.14 3.54
N GLY A 106 -16.82 -10.78 3.48
CA GLY A 106 -17.23 -9.39 3.60
C GLY A 106 -18.49 -9.24 4.44
N ILE A 107 -18.66 -8.06 5.02
CA ILE A 107 -19.83 -7.70 5.83
C ILE A 107 -20.36 -6.33 5.43
N ALA A 108 -21.67 -6.24 5.23
CA ALA A 108 -22.40 -5.01 4.96
C ALA A 108 -23.46 -4.76 6.02
N GLY A 109 -23.96 -3.52 6.11
CA GLY A 109 -25.06 -3.15 7.01
C GLY A 109 -24.62 -2.77 8.41
N ILE A 110 -23.32 -2.62 8.65
CA ILE A 110 -22.80 -2.19 9.96
C ILE A 110 -22.60 -0.67 10.02
N ASP A 111 -22.51 -0.11 11.23
CA ASP A 111 -22.14 1.28 11.42
C ASP A 111 -20.63 1.49 11.26
N THR A 112 -20.20 1.70 10.01
CA THR A 112 -18.78 1.95 9.68
C THR A 112 -18.26 3.25 10.29
N ARG A 113 -19.12 4.23 10.59
CA ARG A 113 -18.74 5.47 11.30
C ARG A 113 -18.37 5.18 12.75
N ALA A 114 -19.18 4.39 13.46
CA ALA A 114 -18.89 3.96 14.83
C ALA A 114 -17.59 3.13 14.87
N LEU A 115 -17.44 2.19 13.95
CA LEU A 115 -16.22 1.37 13.83
C LEU A 115 -14.97 2.23 13.59
N THR A 116 -15.04 3.18 12.63
CA THR A 116 -13.93 4.09 12.34
C THR A 116 -13.56 4.95 13.56
N LYS A 117 -14.56 5.39 14.34
CA LYS A 117 -14.33 6.15 15.58
C LYS A 117 -13.55 5.31 16.60
N ILE A 118 -13.92 4.04 16.80
CA ILE A 118 -13.20 3.11 17.68
C ILE A 118 -11.74 2.97 17.23
N LEU A 119 -11.50 2.72 15.93
CA LEU A 119 -10.16 2.56 15.39
C LEU A 119 -9.31 3.84 15.50
N ARG A 120 -9.91 5.01 15.36
CA ARG A 120 -9.20 6.29 15.57
C ARG A 120 -8.85 6.54 17.03
N GLU A 121 -9.74 6.19 17.95
CA GLU A 121 -9.56 6.41 19.39
C GLU A 121 -8.61 5.40 20.02
N LYS A 122 -8.70 4.11 19.63
CA LYS A 122 -7.93 3.00 20.23
C LYS A 122 -6.73 2.57 19.40
N GLY A 123 -6.69 2.88 18.12
CA GLY A 123 -5.74 2.39 17.13
C GLY A 123 -6.35 1.28 16.26
N THR A 124 -5.64 0.89 15.19
CA THR A 124 -5.96 -0.35 14.47
C THR A 124 -5.90 -1.52 15.42
N MET A 125 -6.79 -2.48 15.24
CA MET A 125 -6.86 -3.66 16.09
C MET A 125 -7.26 -4.88 15.28
N ASN A 126 -6.97 -6.05 15.82
CA ASN A 126 -7.36 -7.30 15.19
C ASN A 126 -8.87 -7.53 15.31
N GLY A 127 -9.43 -8.19 14.31
CA GLY A 127 -10.83 -8.56 14.30
C GLY A 127 -11.08 -9.84 13.51
N MET A 128 -12.26 -10.40 13.72
CA MET A 128 -12.74 -11.58 13.02
C MET A 128 -14.03 -11.27 12.29
N ILE A 129 -14.13 -11.66 11.02
CA ILE A 129 -15.41 -11.77 10.32
C ILE A 129 -15.82 -13.24 10.34
N THR A 130 -17.05 -13.52 10.81
CA THR A 130 -17.62 -14.88 10.85
C THR A 130 -19.10 -14.86 10.51
N THR A 131 -19.59 -15.95 9.92
CA THR A 131 -21.03 -16.21 9.71
C THR A 131 -21.60 -17.21 10.72
N ASN A 132 -20.78 -17.68 11.66
CA ASN A 132 -21.22 -18.56 12.74
C ASN A 132 -22.01 -17.79 13.78
N GLU A 133 -23.32 -18.02 13.88
CA GLU A 133 -24.18 -17.37 14.88
C GLU A 133 -23.92 -17.86 16.34
N ASN A 134 -23.26 -19.01 16.49
CA ASN A 134 -22.93 -19.62 17.77
C ASN A 134 -21.46 -19.37 18.18
N TYR A 135 -20.89 -18.21 17.80
CA TYR A 135 -19.54 -17.87 18.17
C TYR A 135 -19.36 -17.73 19.69
N ASN A 136 -18.17 -18.06 20.19
CA ASN A 136 -17.79 -17.94 21.60
C ASN A 136 -16.69 -16.88 21.77
N LEU A 137 -17.00 -15.77 22.43
CA LEU A 137 -16.04 -14.69 22.65
C LEU A 137 -14.85 -15.12 23.51
N ASP A 138 -15.04 -15.99 24.48
CA ASP A 138 -13.94 -16.47 25.35
C ASP A 138 -12.89 -17.27 24.56
N GLU A 139 -13.28 -17.88 23.43
CA GLU A 139 -12.38 -18.59 22.53
C GLU A 139 -11.77 -17.69 21.45
N ILE A 140 -12.50 -16.66 21.00
CA ILE A 140 -12.09 -15.79 19.90
C ILE A 140 -11.14 -14.70 20.39
N LEU A 141 -11.44 -14.02 21.49
CA LEU A 141 -10.66 -12.87 21.95
C LEU A 141 -9.18 -13.19 22.21
N PRO A 142 -8.81 -14.35 22.80
CA PRO A 142 -7.41 -14.73 22.91
C PRO A 142 -6.71 -14.90 21.54
N LYS A 143 -7.41 -15.46 20.55
CA LYS A 143 -6.88 -15.63 19.19
C LYS A 143 -6.65 -14.30 18.50
N LEU A 144 -7.59 -13.35 18.65
CA LEU A 144 -7.45 -12.00 18.09
C LEU A 144 -6.25 -11.28 18.69
N LYS A 145 -6.08 -11.33 20.02
CA LYS A 145 -4.96 -10.69 20.71
C LYS A 145 -3.59 -11.28 20.36
N ALA A 146 -3.55 -12.58 20.01
CA ALA A 146 -2.33 -13.28 19.63
C ALA A 146 -2.01 -13.16 18.13
N TYR A 147 -2.94 -12.67 17.32
CA TYR A 147 -2.76 -12.59 15.87
C TYR A 147 -1.72 -11.52 15.51
N THR A 148 -0.79 -11.89 14.63
CA THR A 148 0.18 -10.99 14.02
C THR A 148 0.20 -11.21 12.52
N VAL A 149 0.30 -10.12 11.77
CA VAL A 149 0.50 -10.18 10.31
C VAL A 149 1.93 -10.65 10.07
N GLY A 150 2.14 -11.85 9.62
CA GLY A 150 3.49 -12.39 9.34
C GLY A 150 4.14 -11.78 8.10
N ASP A 151 5.05 -12.54 7.48
CA ASP A 151 5.63 -12.16 6.19
C ASP A 151 4.56 -12.13 5.10
N VAL A 152 4.23 -10.95 4.64
CA VAL A 152 3.22 -10.71 3.59
C VAL A 152 3.86 -10.27 2.27
N VAL A 153 5.09 -9.75 2.28
CA VAL A 153 5.81 -9.36 1.06
C VAL A 153 6.06 -10.57 0.18
N SER A 154 6.48 -11.70 0.75
CA SER A 154 6.68 -12.95 0.00
C SER A 154 5.42 -13.50 -0.68
N LYS A 155 4.22 -13.11 -0.18
CA LYS A 155 2.93 -13.56 -0.73
C LYS A 155 2.44 -12.69 -1.90
N VAL A 156 2.91 -11.43 -1.97
CA VAL A 156 2.40 -10.44 -2.92
C VAL A 156 3.33 -10.17 -4.09
N THR A 157 4.63 -10.38 -3.90
CA THR A 157 5.64 -10.19 -4.95
C THR A 157 5.37 -11.10 -6.16
N CYS A 158 5.89 -10.73 -7.33
CA CYS A 158 5.79 -11.57 -8.52
C CYS A 158 6.58 -12.88 -8.35
N ASP A 159 6.08 -13.93 -8.99
CA ASP A 159 6.68 -15.26 -8.90
C ASP A 159 8.00 -15.34 -9.69
N GLU A 160 8.06 -14.65 -10.84
CA GLU A 160 9.21 -14.60 -11.76
C GLU A 160 9.37 -13.18 -12.29
N LYS A 161 10.61 -12.83 -12.68
CA LYS A 161 10.86 -11.56 -13.33
C LYS A 161 10.18 -11.48 -14.71
N TYR A 162 9.68 -10.29 -15.04
CA TYR A 162 9.09 -10.01 -16.34
C TYR A 162 9.43 -8.59 -16.80
N VAL A 163 9.27 -8.34 -18.10
CA VAL A 163 9.62 -7.07 -18.72
C VAL A 163 8.40 -6.42 -19.33
N LEU A 164 8.26 -5.13 -19.10
CA LEU A 164 7.39 -4.24 -19.86
C LEU A 164 8.26 -3.53 -20.88
N GLU A 165 8.09 -3.90 -22.14
CA GLU A 165 8.90 -3.36 -23.23
C GLU A 165 8.79 -1.84 -23.35
N GLY A 166 9.92 -1.20 -23.65
CA GLY A 166 10.03 0.25 -23.87
C GLY A 166 11.26 0.56 -24.72
N ASN A 167 11.37 1.78 -25.22
CA ASN A 167 12.47 2.21 -26.08
C ASN A 167 13.37 3.27 -25.41
N GLY A 168 13.09 3.59 -24.16
CA GLY A 168 13.82 4.57 -23.35
C GLY A 168 14.68 3.92 -22.27
N PRO A 169 14.93 4.63 -21.15
CA PRO A 169 15.77 4.14 -20.06
C PRO A 169 15.29 2.81 -19.48
N LYS A 170 16.25 1.97 -19.09
CA LYS A 170 16.00 0.69 -18.44
C LYS A 170 15.81 0.89 -16.95
N VAL A 171 14.66 0.52 -16.41
CA VAL A 171 14.37 0.60 -14.98
C VAL A 171 14.22 -0.79 -14.38
N ALA A 172 15.01 -1.07 -13.34
CA ALA A 172 14.83 -2.26 -12.51
C ALA A 172 13.84 -1.94 -11.39
N LEU A 173 12.67 -2.56 -11.41
CA LEU A 173 11.63 -2.39 -10.39
C LEU A 173 11.66 -3.60 -9.44
N MET A 174 11.98 -3.39 -8.17
CA MET A 174 11.83 -4.40 -7.12
C MET A 174 10.38 -4.43 -6.63
N ASP A 175 9.73 -5.58 -6.80
CA ASP A 175 8.32 -5.78 -6.49
C ASP A 175 8.13 -6.30 -5.06
N PHE A 176 7.78 -5.39 -4.15
CA PHE A 176 7.41 -5.72 -2.76
C PHE A 176 5.89 -5.86 -2.58
N GLY A 177 5.14 -5.86 -3.65
CA GLY A 177 3.69 -5.76 -3.77
C GLY A 177 3.32 -4.52 -4.58
N ALA A 178 3.95 -4.38 -5.74
CA ALA A 178 3.82 -3.20 -6.59
C ALA A 178 2.40 -3.05 -7.14
N LYS A 179 1.85 -1.84 -7.04
CA LYS A 179 0.68 -1.46 -7.81
C LYS A 179 1.07 -1.35 -9.29
N LYS A 180 0.21 -1.89 -10.16
CA LYS A 180 0.40 -1.87 -11.62
C LYS A 180 0.72 -0.49 -12.17
N ASN A 181 0.12 0.54 -11.56
CA ASN A 181 0.32 1.92 -12.02
C ASN A 181 1.75 2.46 -11.79
N ILE A 182 2.56 1.88 -10.90
CA ILE A 182 3.97 2.27 -10.75
C ILE A 182 4.74 1.89 -12.03
N ALA A 183 4.72 0.61 -12.41
CA ALA A 183 5.38 0.15 -13.63
C ALA A 183 4.79 0.81 -14.89
N LYS A 184 3.46 0.98 -14.94
CA LYS A 184 2.78 1.68 -16.02
C LYS A 184 3.21 3.14 -16.14
N SER A 185 3.36 3.88 -15.03
CA SER A 185 3.80 5.28 -15.04
C SER A 185 5.20 5.46 -15.61
N LEU A 186 6.10 4.51 -15.39
CA LEU A 186 7.44 4.46 -16.00
C LEU A 186 7.35 4.10 -17.48
N ASN A 187 6.61 3.05 -17.81
CA ASN A 187 6.48 2.58 -19.19
C ASN A 187 5.77 3.60 -20.10
N GLU A 188 4.77 4.33 -19.61
CA GLU A 188 4.13 5.45 -20.33
C GLU A 188 5.09 6.61 -20.63
N ARG A 189 6.21 6.71 -19.87
CA ARG A 189 7.32 7.64 -20.12
C ARG A 189 8.41 7.07 -21.03
N GLY A 190 8.18 5.89 -21.58
CA GLY A 190 9.06 5.21 -22.53
C GLY A 190 10.03 4.23 -21.92
N CYS A 191 10.09 4.09 -20.57
CA CYS A 191 11.01 3.16 -19.95
C CYS A 191 10.75 1.70 -20.34
N GLU A 192 11.81 0.95 -20.56
CA GLU A 192 11.80 -0.50 -20.44
C GLU A 192 11.85 -0.86 -18.95
N VAL A 193 10.82 -1.53 -18.43
CA VAL A 193 10.73 -1.82 -17.01
C VAL A 193 10.87 -3.32 -16.77
N THR A 194 11.97 -3.75 -16.17
CA THR A 194 12.14 -5.12 -15.69
C THR A 194 11.70 -5.21 -14.24
N VAL A 195 10.66 -5.98 -13.99
CA VAL A 195 10.10 -6.21 -12.65
C VAL A 195 10.75 -7.44 -12.04
N TYR A 196 11.34 -7.28 -10.87
CA TYR A 196 12.07 -8.32 -10.14
C TYR A 196 11.32 -8.72 -8.87
N PRO A 197 11.26 -10.03 -8.52
CA PRO A 197 10.76 -10.47 -7.23
C PRO A 197 11.51 -9.82 -6.05
N ALA A 198 10.82 -9.65 -4.92
CA ALA A 198 11.36 -9.00 -3.72
C ALA A 198 12.66 -9.61 -3.18
N GLY A 199 12.85 -10.93 -3.38
CA GLY A 199 14.04 -11.66 -2.93
C GLY A 199 15.24 -11.62 -3.88
N THR A 200 15.15 -10.89 -5.00
CA THR A 200 16.23 -10.80 -6.00
C THR A 200 17.47 -10.16 -5.38
N LYS A 201 18.64 -10.71 -5.70
CA LYS A 201 19.90 -10.22 -5.20
C LYS A 201 20.33 -8.93 -5.89
N ALA A 202 20.94 -8.01 -5.13
CA ALA A 202 21.43 -6.74 -5.68
C ALA A 202 22.41 -6.95 -6.84
N GLU A 203 23.25 -7.99 -6.75
CA GLU A 203 24.20 -8.33 -7.79
C GLU A 203 23.55 -8.66 -9.14
N GLU A 204 22.37 -9.32 -9.13
CA GLU A 204 21.60 -9.61 -10.35
C GLU A 204 21.03 -8.32 -10.97
N ILE A 205 20.51 -7.42 -10.12
CA ILE A 205 19.99 -6.13 -10.57
C ILE A 205 21.10 -5.28 -11.15
N ILE A 206 22.23 -5.15 -10.47
CA ILE A 206 23.39 -4.38 -10.94
C ILE A 206 23.93 -4.95 -12.26
N ALA A 207 24.01 -6.29 -12.38
CA ALA A 207 24.48 -6.94 -13.59
C ALA A 207 23.57 -6.76 -14.82
N SER A 208 22.33 -6.31 -14.63
CA SER A 208 21.43 -5.94 -15.73
C SER A 208 21.67 -4.52 -16.28
N GLU A 209 22.59 -3.77 -15.66
CA GLU A 209 22.98 -2.42 -16.03
C GLU A 209 21.75 -1.50 -16.23
N PRO A 210 20.89 -1.33 -15.20
CA PRO A 210 19.73 -0.45 -15.31
C PRO A 210 20.17 1.01 -15.20
N ASP A 211 19.46 1.90 -15.91
CA ASP A 211 19.63 3.35 -15.81
C ASP A 211 19.04 3.92 -14.51
N GLY A 212 18.12 3.19 -13.89
CA GLY A 212 17.53 3.55 -12.61
C GLY A 212 16.89 2.37 -11.91
N ILE A 213 16.73 2.50 -10.59
CA ILE A 213 16.09 1.48 -9.74
C ILE A 213 14.83 2.08 -9.10
N MET A 214 13.72 1.35 -9.20
CA MET A 214 12.46 1.66 -8.53
C MET A 214 12.23 0.66 -7.40
N LEU A 215 12.07 1.14 -6.15
CA LEU A 215 11.62 0.33 -5.02
C LEU A 215 10.12 0.56 -4.81
N SER A 216 9.32 -0.48 -4.98
CA SER A 216 7.87 -0.37 -4.98
C SER A 216 7.27 -0.18 -3.59
N ASN A 217 5.96 0.08 -3.56
CA ASN A 217 5.11 -0.09 -2.39
C ASN A 217 4.98 -1.56 -2.00
N GLY A 218 4.38 -1.80 -0.83
CA GLY A 218 4.07 -3.15 -0.34
C GLY A 218 3.42 -3.16 1.03
N PRO A 219 2.96 -4.34 1.49
CA PRO A 219 2.31 -4.55 2.79
C PRO A 219 3.30 -4.82 3.91
N GLY A 220 2.79 -4.76 5.14
CA GLY A 220 3.40 -5.33 6.33
C GLY A 220 4.26 -4.36 7.13
N ASP A 221 5.00 -4.93 8.07
CA ASP A 221 5.96 -4.23 8.91
C ASP A 221 7.33 -4.21 8.22
N PRO A 222 7.89 -3.04 7.88
CA PRO A 222 9.16 -2.95 7.17
C PRO A 222 10.34 -3.58 7.93
N GLU A 223 10.32 -3.60 9.28
CA GLU A 223 11.37 -4.20 10.07
C GLU A 223 11.47 -5.73 9.92
N THR A 224 10.40 -6.38 9.45
CA THR A 224 10.41 -7.83 9.18
C THR A 224 11.14 -8.19 7.88
N CYS A 225 11.38 -7.22 6.99
CA CYS A 225 11.99 -7.42 5.67
C CYS A 225 13.53 -7.45 5.71
N VAL A 226 14.14 -8.08 6.70
CA VAL A 226 15.59 -8.05 6.96
C VAL A 226 16.44 -8.39 5.74
N SER A 227 16.11 -9.46 5.02
CA SER A 227 16.88 -9.88 3.83
C SER A 227 16.81 -8.87 2.68
N ILE A 228 15.65 -8.21 2.52
CA ILE A 228 15.45 -7.18 1.49
C ILE A 228 16.25 -5.92 1.84
N ILE A 229 16.24 -5.53 3.13
CA ILE A 229 17.02 -4.38 3.62
C ILE A 229 18.52 -4.57 3.33
N GLU A 230 19.06 -5.77 3.51
CA GLU A 230 20.46 -6.05 3.22
C GLU A 230 20.79 -5.94 1.70
N GLU A 231 19.88 -6.33 0.83
CA GLU A 231 20.07 -6.12 -0.61
C GLU A 231 19.95 -4.62 -0.98
N ILE A 232 19.02 -3.89 -0.39
CA ILE A 232 18.88 -2.43 -0.60
C ILE A 232 20.14 -1.67 -0.14
N LYS A 233 20.80 -2.09 0.94
CA LYS A 233 22.09 -1.52 1.37
C LYS A 233 23.16 -1.63 0.29
N LYS A 234 23.19 -2.73 -0.46
CA LYS A 234 24.13 -2.90 -1.57
C LYS A 234 23.80 -1.97 -2.73
N LEU A 235 22.51 -1.86 -3.08
CA LEU A 235 22.02 -0.95 -4.13
C LEU A 235 22.28 0.51 -3.77
N TYR A 236 22.12 0.91 -2.51
CA TYR A 236 22.44 2.26 -2.01
C TYR A 236 23.91 2.64 -2.24
N ASN A 237 24.84 1.68 -2.23
CA ASN A 237 26.28 1.91 -2.43
C ASN A 237 26.66 2.02 -3.92
N THR A 238 25.73 1.88 -4.84
CA THR A 238 25.93 2.17 -6.27
C THR A 238 25.71 3.66 -6.54
N ASP A 239 26.04 4.09 -7.75
CA ASP A 239 25.72 5.45 -8.22
C ASP A 239 24.41 5.48 -9.04
N ILE A 240 23.75 4.33 -9.25
CA ILE A 240 22.51 4.21 -10.00
C ILE A 240 21.40 5.03 -9.31
N PRO A 241 20.68 5.90 -10.03
CA PRO A 241 19.55 6.65 -9.50
C PRO A 241 18.47 5.74 -8.91
N ILE A 242 17.95 6.09 -7.71
CA ILE A 242 16.91 5.30 -7.04
C ILE A 242 15.70 6.18 -6.68
N PHE A 243 14.52 5.73 -7.06
CA PHE A 243 13.25 6.24 -6.57
C PHE A 243 12.51 5.16 -5.78
N ALA A 244 12.01 5.49 -4.58
CA ALA A 244 11.33 4.53 -3.72
C ALA A 244 9.98 5.07 -3.21
N ILE A 245 8.96 4.18 -3.19
CA ILE A 245 7.58 4.52 -2.85
C ILE A 245 7.10 3.67 -1.67
N CYS A 246 6.50 4.30 -0.68
CA CYS A 246 5.80 3.71 0.47
C CYS A 246 6.68 2.69 1.23
N LEU A 247 6.48 1.38 1.08
CA LEU A 247 7.35 0.38 1.71
C LEU A 247 8.81 0.54 1.27
N GLY A 248 9.04 0.79 -0.02
CA GLY A 248 10.39 1.04 -0.55
C GLY A 248 11.09 2.22 0.13
N HIS A 249 10.36 3.32 0.43
CA HIS A 249 10.86 4.44 1.22
C HIS A 249 11.29 4.01 2.63
N GLN A 250 10.44 3.23 3.32
CA GLN A 250 10.72 2.74 4.66
C GLN A 250 11.93 1.80 4.69
N LEU A 251 12.02 0.88 3.72
CA LEU A 251 13.14 -0.06 3.60
C LEU A 251 14.46 0.65 3.29
N MET A 252 14.43 1.68 2.42
CA MET A 252 15.61 2.50 2.14
C MET A 252 16.07 3.27 3.39
N ALA A 253 15.14 3.80 4.17
CA ALA A 253 15.45 4.49 5.42
C ALA A 253 16.08 3.53 6.45
N LEU A 254 15.50 2.33 6.65
CA LEU A 254 16.04 1.29 7.51
C LEU A 254 17.41 0.80 7.07
N ALA A 255 17.62 0.64 5.75
CA ALA A 255 18.91 0.27 5.18
C ALA A 255 20.02 1.26 5.54
N ASN A 256 19.68 2.50 5.80
CA ASN A 256 20.59 3.58 6.16
C ASN A 256 20.53 4.00 7.65
N GLY A 257 20.01 3.12 8.51
CA GLY A 257 20.08 3.26 9.96
C GLY A 257 18.99 4.11 10.60
N ALA A 258 18.03 4.63 9.83
CA ALA A 258 16.83 5.26 10.39
C ALA A 258 15.91 4.20 11.03
N LYS A 259 14.90 4.65 11.76
CA LYS A 259 13.91 3.81 12.43
C LYS A 259 12.53 4.02 11.85
N THR A 260 11.69 3.01 11.97
CA THR A 260 10.27 3.10 11.67
C THR A 260 9.43 2.92 12.93
N TYR A 261 8.19 3.35 12.88
CA TYR A 261 7.23 3.14 13.97
C TYR A 261 5.82 2.93 13.42
N LYS A 262 5.01 2.18 14.14
CA LYS A 262 3.61 1.95 13.78
C LYS A 262 2.77 3.16 14.13
N LEU A 263 2.05 3.73 13.16
CA LEU A 263 1.07 4.77 13.37
C LEU A 263 -0.15 4.21 14.09
N LYS A 264 -0.81 5.03 14.89
CA LYS A 264 -1.98 4.61 15.68
C LYS A 264 -3.09 3.99 14.82
N TYR A 265 -3.39 4.59 13.66
CA TYR A 265 -4.38 4.08 12.72
C TYR A 265 -3.95 4.18 11.25
N GLY A 266 -2.73 4.67 10.99
CA GLY A 266 -2.17 4.82 9.65
C GLY A 266 -2.79 5.95 8.84
N HIS A 267 -2.22 6.18 7.65
CA HIS A 267 -2.77 7.07 6.64
C HIS A 267 -3.34 6.25 5.49
N ARG A 268 -4.66 6.35 5.24
CA ARG A 268 -5.34 5.64 4.14
C ARG A 268 -6.46 6.49 3.58
N GLY A 269 -6.29 6.87 2.32
CA GLY A 269 -7.24 7.70 1.57
C GLY A 269 -6.57 8.56 0.52
N GLY A 270 -7.36 9.25 -0.30
CA GLY A 270 -6.89 10.08 -1.42
C GLY A 270 -6.92 11.59 -1.12
N ASN A 271 -6.85 12.01 0.14
CA ASN A 271 -7.04 13.41 0.53
C ASN A 271 -6.04 13.87 1.61
N HIS A 272 -4.84 13.30 1.64
CA HIS A 272 -3.80 13.67 2.58
C HIS A 272 -2.91 14.79 2.02
N PRO A 273 -2.82 15.96 2.70
CA PRO A 273 -1.97 17.05 2.26
C PRO A 273 -0.51 16.77 2.65
N VAL A 274 0.36 16.76 1.66
CA VAL A 274 1.81 16.60 1.82
C VAL A 274 2.51 17.85 1.35
N LYS A 275 3.42 18.38 2.17
CA LYS A 275 4.22 19.54 1.86
C LYS A 275 5.58 19.10 1.34
N ASP A 276 5.93 19.54 0.14
CA ASP A 276 7.28 19.47 -0.42
C ASP A 276 8.13 20.59 0.20
N LEU A 277 9.17 20.22 0.93
CA LEU A 277 10.05 21.14 1.63
C LEU A 277 11.05 21.84 0.68
N THR A 278 11.24 21.32 -0.54
CA THR A 278 12.17 21.92 -1.51
C THR A 278 11.60 23.15 -2.19
N ASN A 279 10.28 23.18 -2.43
CA ASN A 279 9.59 24.27 -3.12
C ASN A 279 8.48 24.92 -2.28
N ASN A 280 8.27 24.42 -1.05
CA ASN A 280 7.28 24.90 -0.08
C ASN A 280 5.82 24.80 -0.55
N ARG A 281 5.52 23.91 -1.51
CA ARG A 281 4.16 23.66 -2.02
C ARG A 281 3.49 22.51 -1.28
N VAL A 282 2.17 22.54 -1.22
CA VAL A 282 1.35 21.47 -0.68
C VAL A 282 0.62 20.77 -1.83
N TYR A 283 0.71 19.46 -1.85
CA TYR A 283 0.02 18.58 -2.80
C TYR A 283 -0.97 17.71 -2.03
N ILE A 284 -2.08 17.36 -2.66
CA ILE A 284 -2.98 16.33 -2.12
C ILE A 284 -2.52 14.98 -2.65
N SER A 285 -2.32 14.04 -1.74
CA SER A 285 -1.75 12.73 -2.07
C SER A 285 -2.68 11.57 -1.72
N SER A 286 -2.44 10.45 -2.39
CA SER A 286 -2.97 9.15 -2.01
C SER A 286 -2.05 8.49 -1.00
N GLN A 287 -2.62 7.89 0.04
CA GLN A 287 -1.89 7.26 1.14
C GLN A 287 -2.46 5.87 1.43
N ASN A 288 -1.59 4.92 1.72
CA ASN A 288 -1.96 3.61 2.25
C ASN A 288 -0.78 3.00 3.01
N HIS A 289 -0.57 3.43 4.25
CA HIS A 289 0.50 2.88 5.11
C HIS A 289 0.12 2.89 6.58
N GLY A 290 0.61 1.89 7.32
CA GLY A 290 0.44 1.76 8.77
C GLY A 290 1.70 2.11 9.56
N TYR A 291 2.84 2.22 8.88
CA TYR A 291 4.15 2.57 9.45
C TYR A 291 4.67 3.86 8.83
N ALA A 292 5.55 4.55 9.54
CA ALA A 292 6.22 5.74 9.07
C ALA A 292 7.68 5.74 9.52
N VAL A 293 8.53 6.46 8.79
CA VAL A 293 9.92 6.72 9.19
C VAL A 293 9.94 7.75 10.31
N ASP A 294 10.68 7.48 11.37
CA ASP A 294 10.96 8.45 12.42
C ASP A 294 11.97 9.49 11.91
N GLY A 295 11.48 10.67 11.54
CA GLY A 295 12.31 11.77 11.04
C GLY A 295 13.44 12.17 11.98
N THR A 296 13.26 11.98 13.31
CA THR A 296 14.28 12.30 14.31
C THR A 296 15.43 11.29 14.35
N SER A 297 15.24 10.10 13.77
CA SER A 297 16.26 9.05 13.71
C SER A 297 17.20 9.14 12.51
N ILE A 298 16.91 10.06 11.57
CA ILE A 298 17.68 10.21 10.34
C ILE A 298 18.99 10.95 10.64
N ASP A 299 20.13 10.37 10.25
CA ASP A 299 21.41 11.08 10.25
C ASP A 299 21.39 12.16 9.15
N PRO A 300 21.53 13.46 9.48
CA PRO A 300 21.52 14.53 8.50
C PRO A 300 22.66 14.48 7.46
N LYS A 301 23.69 13.66 7.71
CA LYS A 301 24.76 13.40 6.76
C LYS A 301 24.39 12.37 5.71
N VAL A 302 23.35 11.57 5.99
CA VAL A 302 22.85 10.51 5.11
C VAL A 302 21.67 11.01 4.30
N ALA A 303 20.67 11.61 4.96
CA ALA A 303 19.46 12.08 4.29
C ALA A 303 18.81 13.25 5.02
N LYS A 304 17.96 13.97 4.30
CA LYS A 304 17.12 15.05 4.82
C LYS A 304 15.65 14.79 4.49
N GLU A 305 14.77 15.26 5.37
CA GLU A 305 13.35 15.27 5.07
C GLU A 305 13.07 16.15 3.84
N ALA A 306 12.42 15.56 2.84
CA ALA A 306 12.01 16.25 1.62
C ALA A 306 10.51 16.54 1.60
N PHE A 307 9.72 15.70 2.28
CA PHE A 307 8.26 15.82 2.36
C PHE A 307 7.77 15.55 3.78
N ILE A 308 6.73 16.29 4.20
CA ILE A 308 6.05 16.13 5.49
C ILE A 308 4.54 16.15 5.32
N ASN A 309 3.82 15.37 6.13
CA ASN A 309 2.37 15.43 6.23
C ASN A 309 1.95 16.74 6.93
N VAL A 310 1.03 17.49 6.32
CA VAL A 310 0.61 18.79 6.88
C VAL A 310 -0.26 18.62 8.11
N ASN A 311 -0.96 17.48 8.24
CA ASN A 311 -1.92 17.26 9.33
C ASN A 311 -1.24 16.91 10.66
N ASP A 312 -0.16 16.14 10.63
CA ASP A 312 0.46 15.58 11.85
C ASP A 312 2.00 15.66 11.88
N GLY A 313 2.62 16.16 10.80
CA GLY A 313 4.08 16.32 10.72
C GLY A 313 4.84 15.00 10.46
N THR A 314 4.17 13.91 10.16
CA THR A 314 4.81 12.64 9.81
C THR A 314 5.76 12.81 8.63
N ASN A 315 6.92 12.15 8.66
CA ASN A 315 7.84 12.12 7.52
C ASN A 315 7.14 11.46 6.30
N GLU A 316 7.18 12.16 5.17
CA GLU A 316 6.54 11.73 3.92
C GLU A 316 7.54 11.55 2.78
N GLY A 317 8.83 11.69 3.05
CA GLY A 317 9.85 11.44 2.05
C GLY A 317 11.22 12.00 2.42
N LEU A 318 12.25 11.41 1.82
CA LEU A 318 13.66 11.71 2.05
C LEU A 318 14.38 12.02 0.74
N ALA A 319 15.37 12.92 0.81
CA ALA A 319 16.40 13.12 -0.19
C ALA A 319 17.75 12.72 0.41
N TYR A 320 18.52 11.88 -0.28
CA TYR A 320 19.79 11.35 0.23
C TYR A 320 20.96 12.23 -0.21
N GLU A 321 21.80 12.59 0.76
CA GLU A 321 22.90 13.52 0.56
C GLU A 321 24.01 12.89 -0.31
N GLY A 322 24.41 13.62 -1.37
CA GLY A 322 25.47 13.18 -2.29
C GLY A 322 25.12 11.93 -3.13
N LYS A 323 23.83 11.58 -3.22
CA LYS A 323 23.32 10.47 -4.00
C LYS A 323 22.14 10.90 -4.87
N ASN A 324 22.00 10.28 -6.02
CA ASN A 324 20.83 10.42 -6.89
C ASN A 324 19.68 9.54 -6.37
N ILE A 325 19.27 9.77 -5.11
CA ILE A 325 18.24 8.97 -4.43
C ILE A 325 17.23 9.88 -3.77
N PHE A 326 15.94 9.66 -4.06
CA PHE A 326 14.85 10.26 -3.30
C PHE A 326 13.72 9.24 -3.07
N THR A 327 12.98 9.43 -2.00
CA THR A 327 11.94 8.49 -1.60
C THR A 327 10.70 9.24 -1.12
N VAL A 328 9.52 8.63 -1.29
CA VAL A 328 8.25 9.17 -0.82
C VAL A 328 7.41 8.11 -0.11
N GLN A 329 6.72 8.52 0.95
CA GLN A 329 5.82 7.65 1.70
C GLN A 329 4.46 7.50 1.01
N PHE A 330 4.00 8.54 0.34
CA PHE A 330 2.74 8.59 -0.38
C PHE A 330 2.84 7.94 -1.78
N HIS A 331 1.71 7.85 -2.48
CA HIS A 331 1.57 7.17 -3.76
C HIS A 331 1.46 8.16 -4.93
N PRO A 332 2.57 8.53 -5.60
CA PRO A 332 2.55 9.46 -6.74
C PRO A 332 1.91 8.87 -7.99
N GLU A 333 1.83 7.53 -8.10
CA GLU A 333 1.12 6.82 -9.15
C GLU A 333 -0.41 6.95 -8.99
N ALA A 334 -0.89 7.46 -7.86
CA ALA A 334 -2.30 7.58 -7.48
C ALA A 334 -3.06 6.23 -7.49
N CYS A 335 -4.26 6.20 -8.07
CA CYS A 335 -5.17 5.06 -8.20
C CYS A 335 -5.35 4.21 -6.92
N PRO A 336 -6.35 4.61 -6.08
CA PRO A 336 -7.22 5.77 -6.26
C PRO A 336 -6.56 7.05 -5.75
N GLY A 337 -6.94 8.20 -6.30
CA GLY A 337 -6.54 9.51 -5.77
C GLY A 337 -6.10 10.53 -6.80
N PRO A 338 -5.67 11.72 -6.35
CA PRO A 338 -5.21 12.79 -7.21
C PRO A 338 -3.85 12.47 -7.84
N ARG A 339 -3.64 13.04 -9.05
CA ARG A 339 -2.40 12.83 -9.83
C ARG A 339 -1.40 13.99 -9.69
N ASP A 340 -1.60 14.86 -8.71
CA ASP A 340 -0.79 16.06 -8.52
C ASP A 340 0.70 15.79 -8.28
N SER A 341 1.03 14.62 -7.75
CA SER A 341 2.41 14.18 -7.46
C SER A 341 3.07 13.37 -8.58
N GLY A 342 2.38 13.18 -9.73
CA GLY A 342 2.90 12.41 -10.85
C GLY A 342 4.21 12.96 -11.46
N TYR A 343 4.52 14.26 -11.24
CA TYR A 343 5.78 14.88 -11.64
C TYR A 343 7.03 14.23 -11.01
N LEU A 344 6.87 13.47 -9.95
CA LEU A 344 8.00 12.75 -9.32
C LEU A 344 8.56 11.65 -10.22
N PHE A 345 7.74 11.05 -11.07
CA PHE A 345 8.23 10.16 -12.11
C PHE A 345 9.05 10.93 -13.16
N ASP A 346 8.64 12.15 -13.53
CA ASP A 346 9.40 12.98 -14.46
C ASP A 346 10.74 13.42 -13.85
N ARG A 347 10.77 13.72 -12.55
CA ARG A 347 12.00 13.95 -11.80
C ARG A 347 12.94 12.74 -11.86
N PHE A 348 12.40 11.54 -11.67
CA PHE A 348 13.21 10.32 -11.75
C PHE A 348 13.78 10.09 -13.15
N MET A 349 12.99 10.38 -14.21
CA MET A 349 13.49 10.36 -15.59
C MET A 349 14.67 11.31 -15.79
N GLN A 350 14.56 12.55 -15.32
CA GLN A 350 15.64 13.54 -15.41
C GLN A 350 16.92 13.09 -14.70
N MET A 351 16.81 12.45 -13.53
CA MET A 351 17.96 11.94 -12.80
C MET A 351 18.72 10.86 -13.59
N MET A 352 18.00 9.97 -14.30
CA MET A 352 18.61 8.96 -15.16
C MET A 352 19.29 9.58 -16.38
N GLU A 353 18.72 10.63 -16.98
CA GLU A 353 19.31 11.34 -18.13
C GLU A 353 20.57 12.14 -17.74
N GLU A 354 20.59 12.76 -16.57
CA GLU A 354 21.75 13.51 -16.07
C GLU A 354 22.93 12.58 -15.76
N ASP A 355 22.69 11.39 -15.24
CA ASP A 355 23.71 10.39 -14.94
C ASP A 355 24.40 9.88 -16.23
N HIS A 356 23.66 9.73 -17.31
CA HIS A 356 24.21 9.35 -18.63
C HIS A 356 25.11 10.43 -19.26
N ASN A 357 24.96 11.69 -18.86
CA ASN A 357 25.71 12.83 -19.43
C ASN A 357 26.90 13.28 -18.55
N ALA A 358 27.09 12.65 -17.39
CA ALA A 358 28.18 12.98 -16.44
C ALA A 358 29.39 12.06 -16.63
#